data_d063579221e32954bdd83f7db2c6f51c
#
_entry.id   d063579221e32954bdd83f7db2c6f51c
#
_cell.length_a   1.000
_cell.length_b   1.000
_cell.length_c   1.000
_cell.angle_alpha   90.00
_cell.angle_beta   90.00
_cell.angle_gamma   90.00
#
_symmetry.space_group_name_H-M   'P 1'
#
loop_
_entity.id
_entity.type
_entity.pdbx_description
1 polymer ?
#
loop_
_entity_poly.entity_id
_entity_poly.type
_entity_poly.pdbx_seq_one_letter_code
_entity_poly.pdbx_strand_id
1 'polypeptide(L)'
;AGNQGPGDGTVTAPGSSRKIITVGSSDLLTGRTAISGRGPTFECVCKPDLVAPGNHVLACAPGADNGYGVKSGTSMSTPLVAGAAALMLEKNPKLTNVQIKMKLKESARDMGLPKNQQGWGELNLERFMEL
;
A
#
# COMPACT_ATOMS: atom_id res chain seq x y z
N ALA A 1 -2.82 5.26 2.39
CA ALA A 1 -2.82 5.54 3.85
C ALA A 1 -2.80 7.04 4.15
N GLY A 2 -2.54 7.86 3.15
CA GLY A 2 -2.26 9.28 3.32
C GLY A 2 -0.81 9.58 3.65
N ASN A 3 -0.44 10.87 3.60
CA ASN A 3 0.93 11.35 3.78
C ASN A 3 1.06 12.30 4.98
N GLN A 4 0.28 12.05 6.02
CA GLN A 4 0.22 12.86 7.24
C GLN A 4 1.05 12.30 8.40
N GLY A 5 1.80 11.20 8.13
CA GLY A 5 2.74 10.63 9.10
C GLY A 5 3.88 11.59 9.46
N PRO A 6 4.76 11.20 10.39
CA PRO A 6 4.92 9.85 10.99
C PRO A 6 4.14 9.61 12.29
N GLY A 7 3.30 10.53 12.74
CA GLY A 7 2.54 10.36 13.98
C GLY A 7 1.52 9.21 13.94
N ASP A 8 1.15 8.70 15.10
CA ASP A 8 0.08 7.72 15.24
C ASP A 8 -1.29 8.35 14.92
N GLY A 9 -2.22 7.54 14.41
CA GLY A 9 -3.56 8.00 14.06
C GLY A 9 -3.61 8.92 12.83
N THR A 10 -2.64 8.85 11.94
CA THR A 10 -2.51 9.75 10.77
C THR A 10 -3.01 9.15 9.46
N VAL A 11 -3.62 7.96 9.49
CA VAL A 11 -4.30 7.39 8.31
C VAL A 11 -5.56 8.20 8.02
N THR A 12 -5.63 8.76 6.81
CA THR A 12 -6.74 9.61 6.37
C THR A 12 -7.81 8.83 5.62
N ALA A 13 -9.04 9.37 5.58
CA ALA A 13 -10.11 8.82 4.74
C ALA A 13 -9.72 8.91 3.25
N PRO A 14 -10.10 7.93 2.40
CA PRO A 14 -10.91 6.74 2.71
C PRO A 14 -10.12 5.58 3.34
N GLY A 15 -8.80 5.72 3.54
CA GLY A 15 -7.89 4.68 4.05
C GLY A 15 -8.25 4.16 5.45
N SER A 16 -8.99 4.92 6.24
CA SER A 16 -9.47 4.51 7.56
C SER A 16 -10.57 3.44 7.54
N SER A 17 -11.21 3.21 6.39
CA SER A 17 -12.27 2.21 6.27
C SER A 17 -11.75 0.77 6.46
N ARG A 18 -12.46 -0.03 7.25
CA ARG A 18 -12.13 -1.45 7.51
C ARG A 18 -12.15 -2.30 6.24
N LYS A 19 -13.07 -2.02 5.32
CA LYS A 19 -13.36 -2.89 4.17
C LYS A 19 -12.36 -2.74 3.03
N ILE A 20 -11.79 -1.56 2.82
CA ILE A 20 -10.87 -1.31 1.72
C ILE A 20 -9.46 -1.84 2.01
N ILE A 21 -8.65 -2.00 0.97
CA ILE A 21 -7.22 -2.25 1.08
C ILE A 21 -6.52 -0.90 1.19
N THR A 22 -5.91 -0.64 2.35
CA THR A 22 -5.21 0.61 2.64
C THR A 22 -3.71 0.40 2.48
N VAL A 23 -3.10 1.16 1.59
CA VAL A 23 -1.69 0.99 1.22
C VAL A 23 -0.85 2.14 1.78
N GLY A 24 0.18 1.81 2.55
CA GLY A 24 1.23 2.72 2.98
C GLY A 24 2.45 2.66 2.05
N SER A 25 3.44 3.50 2.31
CA SER A 25 4.69 3.51 1.54
C SER A 25 5.84 2.93 2.37
N SER A 26 6.44 1.83 1.90
CA SER A 26 7.49 1.10 2.64
C SER A 26 8.77 1.91 2.85
N ASP A 27 9.10 2.77 1.92
CA ASP A 27 10.29 3.62 1.92
C ASP A 27 10.05 5.04 2.47
N LEU A 28 8.84 5.34 2.91
CA LEU A 28 8.44 6.58 3.59
C LEU A 28 7.94 6.33 5.03
N LEU A 29 8.38 5.22 5.66
CA LEU A 29 8.02 4.84 7.02
C LEU A 29 9.00 5.37 8.07
N THR A 30 10.25 5.55 7.70
CA THR A 30 11.34 5.89 8.64
C THR A 30 12.19 7.04 8.12
N GLY A 31 12.94 7.66 9.03
CA GLY A 31 13.85 8.75 8.68
C GLY A 31 13.16 10.10 8.48
N ARG A 32 13.89 11.03 7.85
CA ARG A 32 13.44 12.43 7.67
C ARG A 32 12.29 12.58 6.69
N THR A 33 12.08 11.59 5.83
CA THR A 33 11.02 11.56 4.82
C THR A 33 9.83 10.69 5.23
N ALA A 34 9.75 10.30 6.49
CA ALA A 34 8.67 9.47 7.01
C ALA A 34 7.34 10.24 6.99
N ILE A 35 6.55 10.02 5.94
CA ILE A 35 5.25 10.67 5.75
C ILE A 35 4.08 9.70 5.61
N SER A 36 4.35 8.40 5.42
CA SER A 36 3.29 7.40 5.29
C SER A 36 2.38 7.39 6.52
N GLY A 37 1.08 7.46 6.32
CA GLY A 37 0.09 7.46 7.40
C GLY A 37 0.16 6.19 8.23
N ARG A 38 -0.02 6.31 9.54
CA ARG A 38 0.05 5.24 10.54
C ARG A 38 -1.24 5.15 11.33
N GLY A 39 -1.62 3.89 11.65
CA GLY A 39 -2.71 3.65 12.59
C GLY A 39 -2.29 3.86 14.05
N PRO A 40 -3.16 3.47 14.99
CA PRO A 40 -4.49 2.95 14.72
C PRO A 40 -5.46 4.04 14.21
N THR A 41 -6.56 3.63 13.58
CA THR A 41 -7.65 4.57 13.25
C THR A 41 -8.41 4.96 14.53
N PHE A 42 -9.30 5.97 14.44
CA PHE A 42 -10.16 6.38 15.56
C PHE A 42 -10.98 5.20 16.14
N GLU A 43 -11.38 4.25 15.29
CA GLU A 43 -12.07 3.02 15.68
C GLU A 43 -11.12 1.89 16.14
N CYS A 44 -9.87 2.19 16.48
CA CYS A 44 -8.86 1.23 16.90
C CYS A 44 -8.58 0.13 15.85
N VAL A 45 -8.72 0.43 14.56
CA VAL A 45 -8.35 -0.49 13.48
C VAL A 45 -6.88 -0.31 13.12
N CYS A 46 -6.15 -1.42 13.03
CA CYS A 46 -4.78 -1.41 12.54
C CYS A 46 -4.77 -1.09 11.04
N LYS A 47 -4.12 -0.02 10.66
CA LYS A 47 -3.90 0.44 9.28
C LYS A 47 -2.48 1.03 9.16
N PRO A 48 -1.86 1.02 7.95
CA PRO A 48 -2.34 0.45 6.69
C PRO A 48 -2.52 -1.07 6.75
N ASP A 49 -3.15 -1.67 5.73
CA ASP A 49 -3.21 -3.13 5.60
C ASP A 49 -1.87 -3.70 5.16
N LEU A 50 -1.20 -3.04 4.21
CA LEU A 50 0.15 -3.39 3.76
C LEU A 50 0.86 -2.14 3.22
N VAL A 51 2.13 -2.28 2.89
CA VAL A 51 2.94 -1.22 2.28
C VAL A 51 3.54 -1.66 0.95
N ALA A 52 3.88 -0.70 0.12
CA ALA A 52 4.61 -0.91 -1.13
C ALA A 52 5.52 0.30 -1.39
N PRO A 53 6.56 0.20 -2.25
CA PRO A 53 7.43 1.33 -2.56
C PRO A 53 6.66 2.56 -3.03
N GLY A 54 7.04 3.74 -2.55
CA GLY A 54 6.35 5.00 -2.87
C GLY A 54 7.27 6.22 -2.88
N ASN A 55 8.60 6.02 -2.80
CA ASN A 55 9.58 7.10 -2.83
C ASN A 55 10.31 7.10 -4.18
N HIS A 56 10.35 8.28 -4.84
CA HIS A 56 11.00 8.45 -6.14
C HIS A 56 10.54 7.43 -7.20
N VAL A 57 9.24 7.20 -7.29
CA VAL A 57 8.65 6.29 -8.26
C VAL A 57 8.58 6.95 -9.62
N LEU A 58 9.21 6.33 -10.64
CA LEU A 58 9.13 6.73 -12.03
C LEU A 58 7.85 6.15 -12.65
N ALA A 59 7.02 7.00 -13.22
CA ALA A 59 5.77 6.61 -13.88
C ALA A 59 5.43 7.56 -15.02
N CYS A 60 4.42 7.21 -15.83
CA CYS A 60 3.89 8.09 -16.84
C CYS A 60 3.41 9.41 -16.23
N ALA A 61 3.75 10.53 -16.86
CA ALA A 61 3.34 11.86 -16.44
C ALA A 61 2.27 12.43 -17.37
N PRO A 62 1.31 13.20 -16.86
CA PRO A 62 0.32 13.89 -17.68
C PRO A 62 0.96 15.01 -18.51
N GLY A 63 0.32 15.39 -19.63
CA GLY A 63 0.71 16.54 -20.45
C GLY A 63 1.63 16.25 -21.64
N ALA A 64 2.07 14.99 -21.82
CA ALA A 64 2.79 14.53 -23.01
C ALA A 64 2.45 13.06 -23.30
N ASP A 65 2.39 12.70 -24.59
CA ASP A 65 2.01 11.33 -25.01
C ASP A 65 3.04 10.27 -24.58
N ASN A 66 4.27 10.66 -24.33
CA ASN A 66 5.39 9.78 -23.92
C ASN A 66 6.20 10.35 -22.75
N GLY A 67 5.59 11.19 -21.93
CA GLY A 67 6.24 11.81 -20.77
C GLY A 67 6.31 10.88 -19.57
N TYR A 68 7.42 10.98 -18.82
CA TYR A 68 7.63 10.30 -17.54
C TYR A 68 7.98 11.31 -16.45
N GLY A 69 7.65 11.00 -15.23
CA GLY A 69 7.97 11.84 -14.08
C GLY A 69 8.22 11.01 -12.84
N VAL A 70 8.92 11.60 -11.87
CA VAL A 70 9.24 10.98 -10.58
C VAL A 70 8.41 11.66 -9.49
N LYS A 71 7.70 10.87 -8.70
CA LYS A 71 6.90 11.34 -7.56
C LYS A 71 7.06 10.43 -6.36
N SER A 72 6.77 10.98 -5.18
CA SER A 72 6.79 10.26 -3.90
C SER A 72 5.46 10.42 -3.17
N GLY A 73 5.07 9.39 -2.41
CA GLY A 73 3.86 9.38 -1.61
C GLY A 73 3.16 8.03 -1.65
N THR A 74 2.22 7.83 -0.75
CA THR A 74 1.37 6.62 -0.74
C THR A 74 0.49 6.51 -1.98
N SER A 75 0.26 7.64 -2.67
CA SER A 75 -0.38 7.67 -3.99
C SER A 75 0.43 6.94 -5.08
N MET A 76 1.74 6.76 -4.88
CA MET A 76 2.61 5.98 -5.78
C MET A 76 2.66 4.50 -5.39
N SER A 77 2.46 4.19 -4.12
CA SER A 77 2.41 2.82 -3.61
C SER A 77 1.09 2.11 -3.97
N THR A 78 -0.02 2.82 -3.90
CA THR A 78 -1.36 2.28 -4.15
C THR A 78 -1.53 1.65 -5.52
N PRO A 79 -1.07 2.25 -6.64
CA PRO A 79 -1.16 1.65 -7.97
C PRO A 79 -0.39 0.34 -8.12
N LEU A 80 0.70 0.15 -7.38
CA LEU A 80 1.46 -1.11 -7.40
C LEU A 80 0.61 -2.26 -6.84
N VAL A 81 -0.09 -2.03 -5.74
CA VAL A 81 -1.01 -3.01 -5.17
C VAL A 81 -2.23 -3.24 -6.06
N ALA A 82 -2.77 -2.18 -6.67
CA ALA A 82 -3.87 -2.28 -7.63
C ALA A 82 -3.48 -3.10 -8.86
N GLY A 83 -2.28 -2.87 -9.41
CA GLY A 83 -1.72 -3.64 -10.52
C GLY A 83 -1.53 -5.12 -10.16
N ALA A 84 -1.00 -5.41 -8.97
CA ALA A 84 -0.87 -6.78 -8.47
C ALA A 84 -2.25 -7.47 -8.39
N ALA A 85 -3.27 -6.79 -7.87
CA ALA A 85 -4.63 -7.31 -7.80
C ALA A 85 -5.21 -7.58 -9.20
N ALA A 86 -4.96 -6.70 -10.18
CA ALA A 86 -5.38 -6.88 -11.57
C ALA A 86 -4.75 -8.12 -12.20
N LEU A 87 -3.44 -8.33 -12.03
CA LEU A 87 -2.74 -9.52 -12.51
C LEU A 87 -3.30 -10.81 -11.87
N MET A 88 -3.58 -10.77 -10.57
CA MET A 88 -4.19 -11.93 -9.89
C MET A 88 -5.60 -12.23 -10.40
N LEU A 89 -6.39 -11.21 -10.71
CA LEU A 89 -7.74 -11.36 -11.30
C LEU A 89 -7.68 -11.85 -12.74
N GLU A 90 -6.67 -11.46 -13.52
CA GLU A 90 -6.44 -12.05 -14.85
C GLU A 90 -6.17 -13.55 -14.75
N LYS A 91 -5.32 -13.97 -13.81
CA LYS A 91 -5.02 -15.38 -13.54
C LYS A 91 -6.26 -16.15 -13.03
N ASN A 92 -7.07 -15.52 -12.19
CA ASN A 92 -8.26 -16.14 -11.60
C ASN A 92 -9.43 -15.14 -11.46
N PRO A 93 -10.23 -14.96 -12.53
CA PRO A 93 -11.31 -13.96 -12.59
C PRO A 93 -12.45 -14.17 -11.58
N LYS A 94 -12.51 -15.33 -10.93
CA LYS A 94 -13.58 -15.67 -9.96
C LYS A 94 -13.24 -15.24 -8.53
N LEU A 95 -12.05 -14.70 -8.27
CA LEU A 95 -11.68 -14.24 -6.94
C LEU A 95 -12.51 -13.04 -6.53
N THR A 96 -12.98 -13.08 -5.29
CA THR A 96 -13.66 -11.94 -4.65
C THR A 96 -12.64 -10.93 -4.11
N ASN A 97 -13.07 -9.70 -3.85
CA ASN A 97 -12.25 -8.68 -3.20
C ASN A 97 -11.69 -9.13 -1.85
N VAL A 98 -12.47 -9.89 -1.07
CA VAL A 98 -12.04 -10.45 0.22
C VAL A 98 -10.91 -11.46 0.00
N GLN A 99 -11.05 -12.36 -0.98
CA GLN A 99 -10.01 -13.34 -1.29
C GLN A 99 -8.70 -12.67 -1.76
N ILE A 100 -8.79 -11.64 -2.60
CA ILE A 100 -7.62 -10.82 -2.99
C ILE A 100 -6.95 -10.22 -1.75
N LYS A 101 -7.73 -9.60 -0.87
CA LYS A 101 -7.23 -9.01 0.37
C LYS A 101 -6.52 -10.05 1.26
N MET A 102 -7.07 -11.26 1.38
CA MET A 102 -6.46 -12.34 2.16
C MET A 102 -5.17 -12.87 1.52
N LYS A 103 -5.13 -13.00 0.20
CA LYS A 103 -3.90 -13.40 -0.52
C LYS A 103 -2.79 -12.35 -0.37
N LEU A 104 -3.11 -11.06 -0.42
CA LEU A 104 -2.15 -9.99 -0.13
C LEU A 104 -1.58 -10.10 1.29
N LYS A 105 -2.43 -10.40 2.28
CA LYS A 105 -1.99 -10.64 3.66
C LYS A 105 -1.03 -11.83 3.76
N GLU A 106 -1.36 -12.94 3.12
CA GLU A 106 -0.58 -14.18 3.18
C GLU A 106 0.78 -14.06 2.51
N SER A 107 0.86 -13.29 1.42
CA SER A 107 2.08 -13.12 0.64
C SER A 107 2.99 -12.00 1.13
N ALA A 108 2.48 -11.05 1.93
CA ALA A 108 3.25 -9.89 2.38
C ALA A 108 4.54 -10.28 3.12
N ARG A 109 5.59 -9.51 2.89
CA ARG A 109 6.88 -9.68 3.54
C ARG A 109 6.96 -8.82 4.79
N ASP A 110 7.08 -9.42 5.96
CA ASP A 110 7.28 -8.69 7.22
C ASP A 110 8.62 -7.94 7.19
N MET A 111 8.57 -6.64 7.44
CA MET A 111 9.75 -5.76 7.48
C MET A 111 10.29 -5.57 8.90
N GLY A 112 9.70 -6.23 9.91
CA GLY A 112 10.10 -6.07 11.31
C GLY A 112 9.66 -4.77 11.95
N LEU A 113 8.71 -4.04 11.35
CA LEU A 113 8.18 -2.78 11.86
C LEU A 113 6.85 -2.98 12.62
N PRO A 114 6.44 -2.03 13.47
CA PRO A 114 5.13 -2.08 14.12
C PRO A 114 3.99 -2.21 13.12
N LYS A 115 2.96 -2.98 13.47
CA LYS A 115 1.82 -3.26 12.58
C LYS A 115 1.05 -2.00 12.15
N ASN A 116 0.99 -0.97 12.99
CA ASN A 116 0.40 0.32 12.62
C ASN A 116 1.22 1.13 11.60
N GLN A 117 2.42 0.68 11.27
CA GLN A 117 3.29 1.29 10.24
C GLN A 117 3.29 0.48 8.94
N GLN A 118 3.51 -0.84 9.03
CA GLN A 118 3.65 -1.72 7.88
C GLN A 118 2.42 -2.57 7.57
N GLY A 119 1.43 -2.65 8.46
CA GLY A 119 0.34 -3.60 8.33
C GLY A 119 0.84 -5.05 8.35
N TRP A 120 0.47 -5.82 7.34
CA TRP A 120 0.96 -7.20 7.15
C TRP A 120 2.41 -7.27 6.67
N GLY A 121 2.93 -6.18 6.12
CA GLY A 121 4.27 -6.07 5.57
C GLY A 121 4.28 -5.48 4.16
N GLU A 122 5.41 -5.60 3.48
CA GLU A 122 5.59 -5.10 2.11
C GLU A 122 5.00 -6.05 1.08
N LEU A 123 4.41 -5.49 0.01
CA LEU A 123 3.95 -6.24 -1.16
C LEU A 123 5.06 -7.12 -1.71
N ASN A 124 4.84 -8.41 -1.75
CA ASN A 124 5.68 -9.40 -2.43
C ASN A 124 4.92 -9.96 -3.63
N LEU A 125 5.14 -9.36 -4.79
CA LEU A 125 4.39 -9.71 -6.01
C LEU A 125 4.64 -11.16 -6.43
N GLU A 126 5.88 -11.64 -6.36
CA GLU A 126 6.25 -13.01 -6.73
C GLU A 126 5.44 -14.02 -5.90
N ARG A 127 5.57 -13.95 -4.58
CA ARG A 127 4.82 -14.84 -3.67
C ARG A 127 3.30 -14.67 -3.81
N PHE A 128 2.82 -13.45 -4.04
CA PHE A 128 1.39 -13.20 -4.28
C PHE A 128 0.87 -13.93 -5.52
N MET A 129 1.64 -13.93 -6.60
CA MET A 129 1.27 -14.59 -7.85
C MET A 129 1.39 -16.12 -7.80
N GLU A 130 2.13 -16.67 -6.85
CA GLU A 130 2.22 -18.13 -6.61
C GLU A 130 0.98 -18.70 -5.90
N LEU A 131 0.22 -17.88 -5.20
CA LEU A 131 -1.00 -18.28 -4.50
C LEU A 131 -2.19 -18.43 -5.46
#